data_2d3c49fa4a4ed1f417626e7fee6ab726
#
_entry.id   2d3c49fa4a4ed1f417626e7fee6ab726
#
_cell.length_a   1.000
_cell.length_b   1.000
_cell.length_c   1.000
_cell.angle_alpha   90.00
_cell.angle_beta   90.00
_cell.angle_gamma   90.00
#
_symmetry.space_group_name_H-M   'P 1'
#
loop_
_entity.id
_entity.type
_entity.pdbx_description
1 polymer ?
#
loop_
_entity_poly.entity_id
_entity_poly.type
_entity_poly.pdbx_seq_one_letter_code
_entity_poly.pdbx_strand_id
1 'polypeptide(L)'
;MCSPEQAPDLFHAVLAGLGQCAVLVRATLRLVPAPSQVRHYILYYPSVEALTADQRLVQADGRFSFAEGEAQLNPNGPGWQYYLEAGAYYDSTPPDDDTLIGDLHFQRGTEQISDLGYYDFLDRLASAVAFLESTGEWYDPHPWWNMFLPGSVTDSFVSGVMANLTEADIGASGVILLYPLRRGDLRAPLLRVPDEPVIFLFSVLRTAAPDSGGALSPDAMLSSNRALFERARDLGGYDYPIGSIPMTTHDWRQHFGPQWPFLAAARQRYDPAGILTPGQGIFKPGPNKRGTELPG
;
A
#
# COMPACT_ATOMS: atom_id res chain seq x y z
N MET A 1 3.94 25.53 13.32
CA MET A 1 4.68 24.97 12.18
C MET A 1 5.76 24.05 12.74
N CYS A 2 5.98 22.89 12.13
CA CYS A 2 7.08 21.99 12.52
C CYS A 2 7.90 21.61 11.29
N SER A 3 9.17 21.31 11.49
CA SER A 3 10.13 20.85 10.50
C SER A 3 11.17 19.96 11.19
N PRO A 4 12.10 19.32 10.47
CA PRO A 4 13.20 18.59 11.12
C PRO A 4 14.01 19.43 12.12
N GLU A 5 14.07 20.76 11.94
CA GLU A 5 14.83 21.70 12.78
C GLU A 5 13.93 22.43 13.79
N GLN A 6 12.65 22.60 13.49
CA GLN A 6 11.68 23.32 14.34
C GLN A 6 10.64 22.37 14.90
N ALA A 7 10.60 22.16 16.21
CA ALA A 7 9.75 21.17 16.88
C ALA A 7 9.89 19.77 16.26
N PRO A 8 11.13 19.21 16.21
CA PRO A 8 11.41 17.96 15.52
C PRO A 8 10.65 16.78 16.11
N ASP A 9 10.36 16.80 17.40
CA ASP A 9 9.56 15.79 18.07
C ASP A 9 8.12 15.71 17.51
N LEU A 10 7.48 16.86 17.29
CA LEU A 10 6.18 16.91 16.63
C LEU A 10 6.28 16.52 15.15
N PHE A 11 7.29 17.06 14.44
CA PHE A 11 7.49 16.77 13.02
C PHE A 11 7.60 15.26 12.78
N HIS A 12 8.46 14.57 13.52
CA HIS A 12 8.66 13.13 13.38
C HIS A 12 7.47 12.30 13.93
N ALA A 13 6.73 12.82 14.90
CA ALA A 13 5.57 12.13 15.45
C ALA A 13 4.33 12.18 14.53
N VAL A 14 4.21 13.17 13.65
CA VAL A 14 3.08 13.24 12.70
C VAL A 14 3.35 12.45 11.41
N LEU A 15 4.62 12.17 11.08
CA LEU A 15 4.99 11.33 9.95
C LEU A 15 4.74 9.84 10.31
N ALA A 16 3.78 9.20 9.65
CA ALA A 16 3.30 7.85 9.95
C ALA A 16 2.81 7.66 11.41
N GLY A 17 2.45 8.74 12.10
CA GLY A 17 1.91 8.72 13.48
C GLY A 17 0.41 8.52 13.57
N LEU A 18 -0.25 8.21 12.47
CA LEU A 18 -1.66 7.82 12.36
C LEU A 18 -2.63 8.82 13.00
N GLY A 19 -2.31 10.11 12.90
CA GLY A 19 -3.14 11.19 13.45
C GLY A 19 -3.17 11.27 14.98
N GLN A 20 -2.31 10.53 15.70
CA GLN A 20 -2.37 10.44 17.16
C GLN A 20 -1.89 11.71 17.89
N CYS A 21 -1.20 12.63 17.21
CA CYS A 21 -0.56 13.78 17.83
C CYS A 21 -1.06 15.13 17.28
N ALA A 22 -1.51 15.17 16.03
CA ALA A 22 -1.98 16.38 15.37
C ALA A 22 -2.71 16.07 14.07
N VAL A 23 -3.41 17.09 13.54
CA VAL A 23 -3.97 17.10 12.18
C VAL A 23 -3.10 17.97 11.29
N LEU A 24 -2.63 17.43 10.17
CA LEU A 24 -1.88 18.17 9.16
C LEU A 24 -2.85 19.01 8.32
N VAL A 25 -2.77 20.33 8.45
CA VAL A 25 -3.65 21.27 7.71
C VAL A 25 -2.93 21.97 6.56
N ARG A 26 -1.60 21.89 6.54
CA ARG A 26 -0.78 22.44 5.45
C ARG A 26 0.56 21.72 5.39
N ALA A 27 1.02 21.43 4.16
CA ALA A 27 2.37 20.93 3.90
C ALA A 27 3.07 21.83 2.87
N THR A 28 4.38 22.00 3.01
CA THR A 28 5.25 22.61 2.01
C THR A 28 6.09 21.51 1.38
N LEU A 29 5.91 21.31 0.08
CA LEU A 29 6.61 20.27 -0.68
C LEU A 29 7.61 20.90 -1.62
N ARG A 30 8.75 20.23 -1.81
CA ARG A 30 9.71 20.61 -2.85
C ARG A 30 9.14 20.16 -4.19
N LEU A 31 9.10 21.06 -5.16
CA LEU A 31 8.75 20.73 -6.53
C LEU A 31 9.99 20.26 -7.29
N VAL A 32 9.77 19.36 -8.23
CA VAL A 32 10.74 18.91 -9.22
C VAL A 32 10.20 19.18 -10.61
N PRO A 33 11.07 19.37 -11.65
CA PRO A 33 10.60 19.45 -13.03
C PRO A 33 9.78 18.20 -13.38
N ALA A 34 8.64 18.41 -14.03
CA ALA A 34 7.84 17.32 -14.56
C ALA A 34 8.31 16.98 -15.98
N PRO A 35 8.44 15.70 -16.36
CA PRO A 35 8.66 15.29 -17.74
C PRO A 35 7.42 15.59 -18.58
N SER A 36 7.57 15.56 -19.90
CA SER A 36 6.45 15.80 -20.83
C SER A 36 5.67 14.52 -21.12
N GLN A 37 6.36 13.39 -21.18
CA GLN A 37 5.86 12.10 -21.67
C GLN A 37 6.31 10.95 -20.78
N VAL A 38 5.57 9.85 -20.88
CA VAL A 38 5.88 8.57 -20.25
C VAL A 38 5.82 7.46 -21.29
N ARG A 39 6.90 6.73 -21.47
CA ARG A 39 6.88 5.45 -22.16
C ARG A 39 6.35 4.42 -21.18
N HIS A 40 5.12 3.96 -21.39
CA HIS A 40 4.34 3.12 -20.48
C HIS A 40 4.35 1.68 -20.96
N TYR A 41 4.58 0.75 -20.02
CA TYR A 41 4.68 -0.69 -20.25
C TYR A 41 3.75 -1.45 -19.33
N ILE A 42 3.02 -2.44 -19.88
CA ILE A 42 2.36 -3.50 -19.15
C ILE A 42 2.99 -4.81 -19.60
N LEU A 43 3.68 -5.49 -18.68
CA LEU A 43 4.45 -6.70 -18.94
C LEU A 43 3.88 -7.87 -18.12
N TYR A 44 3.38 -8.91 -18.77
CA TYR A 44 2.72 -10.03 -18.12
C TYR A 44 3.68 -11.15 -17.74
N TYR A 45 3.44 -11.75 -16.56
CA TYR A 45 4.30 -12.79 -15.98
C TYR A 45 3.53 -14.07 -15.68
N PRO A 46 4.20 -15.26 -15.78
CA PRO A 46 3.55 -16.54 -15.53
C PRO A 46 3.37 -16.84 -14.04
N SER A 47 4.13 -16.20 -13.15
CA SER A 47 4.10 -16.46 -11.70
C SER A 47 4.57 -15.26 -10.89
N VAL A 48 4.32 -15.31 -9.58
CA VAL A 48 4.81 -14.36 -8.59
C VAL A 48 6.34 -14.27 -8.63
N GLU A 49 7.03 -15.42 -8.65
CA GLU A 49 8.49 -15.48 -8.61
C GLU A 49 9.13 -14.84 -9.84
N ALA A 50 8.52 -15.04 -11.02
CA ALA A 50 9.00 -14.41 -12.26
C ALA A 50 8.83 -12.89 -12.20
N LEU A 51 7.67 -12.41 -11.73
CA LEU A 51 7.40 -10.98 -11.53
C LEU A 51 8.39 -10.37 -10.53
N THR A 52 8.53 -10.96 -9.35
CA THR A 52 9.38 -10.39 -8.28
C THR A 52 10.86 -10.43 -8.61
N ALA A 53 11.32 -11.40 -9.41
CA ALA A 53 12.70 -11.44 -9.90
C ALA A 53 13.03 -10.22 -10.77
N ASP A 54 12.18 -9.92 -11.75
CA ASP A 54 12.36 -8.76 -12.63
C ASP A 54 12.13 -7.44 -11.87
N GLN A 55 11.20 -7.39 -10.93
CA GLN A 55 11.02 -6.23 -10.05
C GLN A 55 12.28 -5.91 -9.24
N ARG A 56 12.96 -6.91 -8.69
CA ARG A 56 14.24 -6.72 -7.99
C ARG A 56 15.32 -6.20 -8.93
N LEU A 57 15.36 -6.71 -10.16
CA LEU A 57 16.31 -6.28 -11.18
C LEU A 57 16.11 -4.79 -11.52
N VAL A 58 14.89 -4.41 -11.92
CA VAL A 58 14.58 -3.02 -12.32
C VAL A 58 14.69 -2.02 -11.16
N GLN A 59 14.42 -2.47 -9.93
CA GLN A 59 14.63 -1.64 -8.76
C GLN A 59 16.12 -1.42 -8.47
N ALA A 60 16.96 -2.46 -8.67
CA ALA A 60 18.39 -2.38 -8.40
C ALA A 60 19.10 -1.40 -9.35
N ASP A 61 18.78 -1.45 -10.63
CA ASP A 61 19.41 -0.60 -11.65
C ASP A 61 18.69 0.76 -11.86
N GLY A 62 17.41 0.86 -11.47
CA GLY A 62 16.67 2.12 -11.51
C GLY A 62 16.32 2.60 -12.91
N ARG A 63 16.22 1.70 -13.89
CA ARG A 63 15.92 2.03 -15.29
C ARG A 63 14.54 2.63 -15.52
N PHE A 64 13.58 2.37 -14.64
CA PHE A 64 12.24 2.95 -14.70
C PHE A 64 12.06 4.08 -13.70
N SER A 65 11.29 5.10 -14.09
CA SER A 65 10.87 6.19 -13.22
C SER A 65 9.70 5.81 -12.32
N PHE A 66 8.89 4.85 -12.78
CA PHE A 66 7.77 4.23 -12.06
C PHE A 66 7.80 2.72 -12.34
N ALA A 67 7.53 1.90 -11.32
CA ALA A 67 7.36 0.47 -11.46
C ALA A 67 6.46 -0.06 -10.33
N GLU A 68 5.37 -0.71 -10.68
CA GLU A 68 4.42 -1.33 -9.76
C GLU A 68 4.03 -2.71 -10.27
N GLY A 69 3.98 -3.69 -9.39
CA GLY A 69 3.50 -5.03 -9.75
C GLY A 69 2.08 -5.22 -9.28
N GLU A 70 1.29 -5.85 -10.11
CA GLU A 70 -0.11 -6.12 -9.85
C GLU A 70 -0.48 -7.56 -10.20
N ALA A 71 -1.58 -8.02 -9.60
CA ALA A 71 -2.30 -9.18 -10.07
C ALA A 71 -3.80 -8.92 -10.03
N GLN A 72 -4.47 -9.37 -11.07
CA GLN A 72 -5.92 -9.31 -11.21
C GLN A 72 -6.46 -10.69 -11.57
N LEU A 73 -7.75 -10.87 -11.43
CA LEU A 73 -8.42 -12.09 -11.93
C LEU A 73 -8.15 -12.21 -13.43
N ASN A 74 -7.78 -13.43 -13.85
CA ASN A 74 -7.48 -13.67 -15.26
C ASN A 74 -8.76 -13.54 -16.10
N PRO A 75 -8.89 -12.55 -16.99
CA PRO A 75 -10.09 -12.35 -17.81
C PRO A 75 -10.30 -13.46 -18.84
N ASN A 76 -9.28 -14.28 -19.12
CA ASN A 76 -9.30 -15.32 -20.16
C ASN A 76 -9.41 -16.74 -19.58
N GLY A 77 -9.54 -16.89 -18.24
CA GLY A 77 -9.60 -18.20 -17.60
C GLY A 77 -9.50 -18.15 -16.08
N PRO A 78 -9.39 -19.29 -15.42
CA PRO A 78 -9.25 -19.32 -13.98
C PRO A 78 -7.88 -18.81 -13.52
N GLY A 79 -7.81 -18.33 -12.27
CA GLY A 79 -6.58 -17.92 -11.61
C GLY A 79 -6.25 -16.45 -11.79
N TRP A 80 -4.98 -16.16 -11.70
CA TRP A 80 -4.44 -14.80 -11.63
C TRP A 80 -3.62 -14.45 -12.87
N GLN A 81 -3.70 -13.20 -13.32
CA GLN A 81 -2.82 -12.59 -14.28
C GLN A 81 -1.90 -11.62 -13.55
N TYR A 82 -0.60 -11.91 -13.54
CA TYR A 82 0.43 -11.06 -12.93
C TYR A 82 1.03 -10.14 -13.96
N TYR A 83 1.28 -8.88 -13.59
CA TYR A 83 1.94 -7.95 -14.49
C TYR A 83 2.79 -6.91 -13.74
N LEU A 84 3.78 -6.40 -14.43
CA LEU A 84 4.53 -5.22 -14.07
C LEU A 84 4.00 -4.05 -14.90
N GLU A 85 3.49 -3.02 -14.24
CA GLU A 85 3.27 -1.72 -14.83
C GLU A 85 4.53 -0.89 -14.62
N ALA A 86 5.12 -0.36 -15.70
CA ALA A 86 6.32 0.45 -15.61
C ALA A 86 6.24 1.70 -16.49
N GLY A 87 6.94 2.75 -16.08
CA GLY A 87 6.99 4.02 -16.79
C GLY A 87 8.41 4.57 -16.84
N ALA A 88 8.89 4.88 -18.04
CA ALA A 88 10.11 5.62 -18.26
C ALA A 88 9.79 7.04 -18.74
N TYR A 89 10.20 8.04 -17.93
CA TYR A 89 9.89 9.44 -18.20
C TYR A 89 10.86 10.05 -19.20
N TYR A 90 10.33 10.84 -20.12
CA TYR A 90 11.14 11.52 -21.13
C TYR A 90 10.50 12.83 -21.62
N ASP A 91 11.26 13.66 -22.35
CA ASP A 91 10.77 14.92 -22.88
C ASP A 91 10.57 14.92 -24.40
N SER A 92 11.58 14.54 -25.17
CA SER A 92 11.56 14.66 -26.63
C SER A 92 11.77 13.37 -27.37
N THR A 93 12.57 12.45 -26.83
CA THR A 93 12.93 11.19 -27.51
C THR A 93 12.51 10.02 -26.62
N PRO A 94 11.63 9.13 -27.11
CA PRO A 94 11.27 7.92 -26.38
C PRO A 94 12.53 7.09 -26.08
N PRO A 95 12.60 6.45 -24.91
CA PRO A 95 13.66 5.51 -24.59
C PRO A 95 13.60 4.28 -25.51
N ASP A 96 14.73 3.61 -25.65
CA ASP A 96 14.83 2.37 -26.41
C ASP A 96 14.23 1.20 -25.62
N ASP A 97 13.23 0.54 -26.20
CA ASP A 97 12.50 -0.55 -25.54
C ASP A 97 13.41 -1.76 -25.27
N ASP A 98 14.30 -2.13 -26.21
CA ASP A 98 15.21 -3.26 -26.03
C ASP A 98 16.15 -3.03 -24.82
N THR A 99 16.59 -1.79 -24.62
CA THR A 99 17.40 -1.42 -23.46
C THR A 99 16.61 -1.54 -22.14
N LEU A 100 15.32 -1.17 -22.15
CA LEU A 100 14.52 -1.15 -20.93
C LEU A 100 13.94 -2.50 -20.55
N ILE A 101 13.49 -3.31 -21.53
CA ILE A 101 12.78 -4.55 -21.26
C ILE A 101 13.39 -5.79 -21.92
N GLY A 102 14.49 -5.64 -22.69
CA GLY A 102 15.08 -6.72 -23.47
C GLY A 102 15.62 -7.89 -22.63
N ASP A 103 16.06 -7.65 -21.40
CA ASP A 103 16.59 -8.65 -20.47
C ASP A 103 15.55 -9.16 -19.44
N LEU A 104 14.31 -8.65 -19.46
CA LEU A 104 13.25 -9.07 -18.54
C LEU A 104 12.61 -10.39 -18.99
N HIS A 105 12.03 -11.14 -18.05
CA HIS A 105 11.51 -12.51 -18.25
C HIS A 105 9.99 -12.58 -18.38
N PHE A 106 9.34 -11.49 -18.81
CA PHE A 106 7.91 -11.48 -19.05
C PHE A 106 7.51 -12.36 -20.25
N GLN A 107 6.24 -12.63 -20.43
CA GLN A 107 5.68 -13.40 -21.53
C GLN A 107 5.77 -12.59 -22.83
N ARG A 108 6.80 -12.87 -23.64
CA ARG A 108 7.07 -12.14 -24.91
C ARG A 108 5.88 -12.22 -25.87
N GLY A 109 5.60 -11.09 -26.53
CA GLY A 109 4.48 -10.95 -27.47
C GLY A 109 3.15 -10.62 -26.78
N THR A 110 3.16 -10.42 -25.45
CA THR A 110 1.99 -9.97 -24.68
C THR A 110 2.14 -8.56 -24.12
N GLU A 111 3.32 -7.96 -24.27
CA GLU A 111 3.62 -6.62 -23.80
C GLU A 111 2.72 -5.57 -24.44
N GLN A 112 2.24 -4.65 -23.63
CA GLN A 112 1.56 -3.44 -24.08
C GLN A 112 2.50 -2.26 -23.86
N ILE A 113 2.80 -1.53 -24.95
CA ILE A 113 3.71 -0.38 -24.93
C ILE A 113 2.99 0.81 -25.54
N SER A 114 3.01 1.94 -24.84
CA SER A 114 2.38 3.18 -25.30
C SER A 114 3.12 4.40 -24.80
N ASP A 115 2.94 5.52 -25.49
CA ASP A 115 3.39 6.82 -25.03
C ASP A 115 2.19 7.62 -24.52
N LEU A 116 2.29 8.11 -23.29
CA LEU A 116 1.25 8.90 -22.63
C LEU A 116 1.80 10.28 -22.27
N GLY A 117 0.95 11.30 -22.30
CA GLY A 117 1.26 12.55 -21.63
C GLY A 117 1.53 12.29 -20.15
N TYR A 118 2.47 13.02 -19.55
CA TYR A 118 2.80 12.80 -18.14
C TYR A 118 1.58 12.95 -17.21
N TYR A 119 0.73 13.95 -17.47
CA TYR A 119 -0.50 14.14 -16.69
C TYR A 119 -1.49 12.99 -16.92
N ASP A 120 -1.65 12.53 -18.16
CA ASP A 120 -2.56 11.42 -18.50
C ASP A 120 -2.11 10.12 -17.80
N PHE A 121 -0.79 9.90 -17.71
CA PHE A 121 -0.25 8.78 -16.95
C PHE A 121 -0.53 8.90 -15.44
N LEU A 122 -0.39 10.09 -14.86
CA LEU A 122 -0.71 10.30 -13.44
C LEU A 122 -2.20 10.12 -13.15
N ASP A 123 -3.08 10.46 -14.10
CA ASP A 123 -4.54 10.35 -14.00
C ASP A 123 -5.11 9.06 -14.62
N ARG A 124 -4.25 8.09 -14.94
CA ARG A 124 -4.63 6.87 -15.66
C ARG A 124 -5.72 6.04 -15.01
N LEU A 125 -5.90 6.16 -13.70
CA LEU A 125 -6.94 5.45 -12.95
C LEU A 125 -8.31 6.15 -12.98
N ALA A 126 -8.40 7.37 -13.50
CA ALA A 126 -9.64 8.16 -13.47
C ALA A 126 -10.82 7.46 -14.15
N SER A 127 -10.58 6.75 -15.26
CA SER A 127 -11.62 5.99 -15.96
C SER A 127 -12.11 4.79 -15.16
N ALA A 128 -11.22 4.09 -14.46
CA ALA A 128 -11.57 2.97 -13.58
C ALA A 128 -12.37 3.47 -12.36
N VAL A 129 -11.96 4.58 -11.74
CA VAL A 129 -12.70 5.22 -10.65
C VAL A 129 -14.10 5.62 -11.12
N ALA A 130 -14.23 6.30 -12.26
CA ALA A 130 -15.53 6.70 -12.80
C ALA A 130 -16.44 5.49 -13.10
N PHE A 131 -15.86 4.38 -13.55
CA PHE A 131 -16.61 3.14 -13.75
C PHE A 131 -17.14 2.60 -12.40
N LEU A 132 -16.30 2.48 -11.38
CA LEU A 132 -16.70 2.00 -10.05
C LEU A 132 -17.74 2.92 -9.39
N GLU A 133 -17.65 4.24 -9.59
CA GLU A 133 -18.67 5.19 -9.16
C GLU A 133 -20.00 4.94 -9.88
N SER A 134 -19.96 4.67 -11.18
CA SER A 134 -21.16 4.44 -11.99
C SER A 134 -21.89 3.13 -11.65
N THR A 135 -21.15 2.11 -11.19
CA THR A 135 -21.70 0.83 -10.72
C THR A 135 -22.11 0.85 -9.25
N GLY A 136 -21.65 1.85 -8.50
CA GLY A 136 -21.88 1.96 -7.06
C GLY A 136 -20.81 1.28 -6.21
N GLU A 137 -19.93 0.46 -6.77
CA GLU A 137 -18.88 -0.28 -6.06
C GLU A 137 -17.88 0.62 -5.34
N TRP A 138 -17.68 1.85 -5.83
CA TRP A 138 -16.84 2.85 -5.16
C TRP A 138 -17.28 3.15 -3.72
N TYR A 139 -18.57 3.01 -3.43
CA TYR A 139 -19.17 3.33 -2.12
C TYR A 139 -19.33 2.09 -1.24
N ASP A 140 -19.00 0.91 -1.72
CA ASP A 140 -19.02 -0.32 -0.95
C ASP A 140 -17.88 -0.35 0.09
N PRO A 141 -17.97 -1.17 1.15
CA PRO A 141 -16.87 -1.32 2.09
C PRO A 141 -15.61 -1.89 1.44
N HIS A 142 -14.48 -1.27 1.73
CA HIS A 142 -13.16 -1.66 1.21
C HIS A 142 -12.25 -2.14 2.36
N PRO A 143 -12.38 -3.36 2.85
CA PRO A 143 -11.53 -3.88 3.93
C PRO A 143 -10.16 -4.30 3.39
N TRP A 144 -9.37 -3.33 2.93
CA TRP A 144 -8.05 -3.55 2.38
C TRP A 144 -7.09 -4.16 3.39
N TRP A 145 -6.18 -5.00 2.92
CA TRP A 145 -5.07 -5.54 3.67
C TRP A 145 -3.75 -5.13 3.03
N ASN A 146 -2.83 -4.58 3.82
CA ASN A 146 -1.57 -4.05 3.30
C ASN A 146 -0.44 -4.38 4.28
N MET A 147 0.64 -5.00 3.79
CA MET A 147 1.78 -5.37 4.63
C MET A 147 3.10 -5.10 3.90
N PHE A 148 4.09 -4.63 4.66
CA PHE A 148 5.48 -4.68 4.24
C PHE A 148 6.06 -6.05 4.61
N LEU A 149 6.55 -6.78 3.64
CA LEU A 149 7.16 -8.10 3.80
C LEU A 149 8.68 -8.02 3.66
N PRO A 150 9.46 -8.81 4.41
CA PRO A 150 10.87 -9.03 4.11
C PRO A 150 11.04 -9.58 2.69
N GLY A 151 11.98 -9.05 1.93
CA GLY A 151 12.23 -9.50 0.55
C GLY A 151 12.58 -10.99 0.46
N SER A 152 13.19 -11.52 1.52
CA SER A 152 13.61 -12.93 1.61
C SER A 152 12.46 -13.94 1.71
N VAL A 153 11.27 -13.52 2.21
CA VAL A 153 10.10 -14.40 2.36
C VAL A 153 8.96 -14.07 1.39
N THR A 154 9.08 -12.98 0.65
CA THR A 154 7.99 -12.45 -0.17
C THR A 154 7.46 -13.48 -1.17
N ASP A 155 8.34 -14.12 -1.95
CA ASP A 155 7.92 -15.02 -3.03
C ASP A 155 7.09 -16.18 -2.47
N SER A 156 7.59 -16.87 -1.46
CA SER A 156 6.90 -18.01 -0.86
C SER A 156 5.62 -17.63 -0.13
N PHE A 157 5.61 -16.49 0.56
CA PHE A 157 4.42 -16.02 1.26
C PHE A 157 3.32 -15.62 0.28
N VAL A 158 3.68 -14.79 -0.73
CA VAL A 158 2.71 -14.29 -1.71
C VAL A 158 2.16 -15.44 -2.56
N SER A 159 3.01 -16.33 -3.09
CA SER A 159 2.55 -17.50 -3.85
C SER A 159 1.62 -18.38 -3.04
N GLY A 160 1.92 -18.59 -1.75
CA GLY A 160 1.05 -19.35 -0.84
C GLY A 160 -0.28 -18.67 -0.55
N VAL A 161 -0.35 -17.33 -0.54
CA VAL A 161 -1.60 -16.58 -0.42
C VAL A 161 -2.39 -16.67 -1.73
N MET A 162 -1.76 -16.36 -2.86
CA MET A 162 -2.39 -16.32 -4.18
C MET A 162 -2.97 -17.68 -4.60
N ALA A 163 -2.35 -18.78 -4.19
CA ALA A 163 -2.84 -20.12 -4.46
C ALA A 163 -4.21 -20.44 -3.80
N ASN A 164 -4.58 -19.67 -2.75
CA ASN A 164 -5.81 -19.90 -1.99
C ASN A 164 -6.80 -18.72 -2.09
N LEU A 165 -6.39 -17.61 -2.68
CA LEU A 165 -7.23 -16.43 -2.83
C LEU A 165 -8.14 -16.58 -4.04
N THR A 166 -9.42 -16.23 -3.88
CA THR A 166 -10.44 -16.35 -4.92
C THR A 166 -11.10 -15.01 -5.20
N GLU A 167 -11.93 -14.94 -6.24
CA GLU A 167 -12.76 -13.76 -6.53
C GLU A 167 -13.63 -13.37 -5.33
N ALA A 168 -14.22 -14.37 -4.64
CA ALA A 168 -15.05 -14.11 -3.47
C ALA A 168 -14.28 -13.41 -2.34
N ASP A 169 -12.97 -13.64 -2.23
CA ASP A 169 -12.12 -13.04 -1.21
C ASP A 169 -11.78 -11.57 -1.50
N ILE A 170 -11.78 -11.15 -2.75
CA ILE A 170 -11.37 -9.78 -3.12
C ILE A 170 -12.52 -8.94 -3.69
N GLY A 171 -13.62 -9.57 -4.15
CA GLY A 171 -14.67 -8.93 -4.94
C GLY A 171 -14.28 -8.78 -6.42
N ALA A 172 -15.26 -8.49 -7.26
CA ALA A 172 -15.07 -8.43 -8.72
C ALA A 172 -14.08 -7.35 -9.18
N SER A 173 -14.01 -6.22 -8.43
CA SER A 173 -13.10 -5.09 -8.69
C SER A 173 -11.85 -5.12 -7.82
N GLY A 174 -11.62 -6.21 -7.07
CA GLY A 174 -10.45 -6.34 -6.22
C GLY A 174 -9.14 -6.43 -7.00
N VAL A 175 -8.07 -5.85 -6.45
CA VAL A 175 -6.73 -5.80 -7.05
C VAL A 175 -5.69 -6.23 -6.03
N ILE A 176 -4.66 -6.88 -6.51
CA ILE A 176 -3.47 -7.23 -5.72
C ILE A 176 -2.33 -6.33 -6.15
N LEU A 177 -1.67 -5.67 -5.18
CA LEU A 177 -0.44 -4.93 -5.44
C LEU A 177 0.75 -5.68 -4.84
N LEU A 178 1.84 -5.75 -5.58
CA LEU A 178 3.08 -6.40 -5.15
C LEU A 178 4.26 -5.69 -5.78
N TYR A 179 5.00 -4.89 -5.00
CA TYR A 179 6.18 -4.21 -5.53
C TYR A 179 7.24 -3.97 -4.47
N PRO A 180 8.53 -3.95 -4.88
CA PRO A 180 9.65 -3.75 -3.98
C PRO A 180 9.86 -2.28 -3.63
N LEU A 181 10.36 -2.06 -2.43
CA LEU A 181 10.80 -0.77 -1.92
C LEU A 181 12.22 -0.89 -1.36
N ARG A 182 13.03 0.15 -1.54
CA ARG A 182 14.33 0.26 -0.87
C ARG A 182 14.11 0.76 0.56
N ARG A 183 14.43 -0.05 1.55
CA ARG A 183 14.29 0.34 2.96
C ARG A 183 14.97 1.67 3.28
N GLY A 184 16.13 1.94 2.67
CA GLY A 184 16.89 3.17 2.90
C GLY A 184 16.17 4.47 2.51
N ASP A 185 15.13 4.39 1.67
CA ASP A 185 14.34 5.54 1.23
C ASP A 185 13.19 5.86 2.23
N LEU A 186 12.82 4.90 3.08
CA LEU A 186 11.75 5.01 4.07
C LEU A 186 12.31 5.51 5.41
N ARG A 187 12.29 6.84 5.63
CA ARG A 187 13.00 7.49 6.74
C ARG A 187 12.11 7.96 7.88
N ALA A 188 10.79 7.87 7.76
CA ALA A 188 9.88 8.28 8.83
C ALA A 188 10.02 7.32 10.03
N PRO A 189 10.34 7.79 11.24
CA PRO A 189 10.66 6.92 12.37
C PRO A 189 9.52 5.99 12.78
N LEU A 190 8.28 6.42 12.58
CA LEU A 190 7.08 5.65 12.93
C LEU A 190 6.59 4.74 11.80
N LEU A 191 7.14 4.87 10.58
CA LEU A 191 6.88 3.92 9.50
C LEU A 191 7.69 2.66 9.76
N ARG A 192 7.03 1.64 10.27
CA ARG A 192 7.68 0.37 10.62
C ARG A 192 7.77 -0.53 9.40
N VAL A 193 8.95 -1.01 9.12
CA VAL A 193 9.24 -1.87 7.97
C VAL A 193 10.25 -2.96 8.36
N PRO A 194 10.32 -4.08 7.64
CA PRO A 194 11.32 -5.13 7.86
C PRO A 194 12.77 -4.60 7.76
N ASP A 195 13.68 -5.26 8.47
CA ASP A 195 15.10 -4.89 8.50
C ASP A 195 15.88 -5.61 7.38
N GLU A 196 15.46 -5.40 6.14
CA GLU A 196 16.14 -5.90 4.94
C GLU A 196 16.34 -4.75 3.93
N PRO A 197 17.39 -4.80 3.10
CA PRO A 197 17.65 -3.74 2.10
C PRO A 197 16.50 -3.53 1.12
N VAL A 198 15.89 -4.64 0.69
CA VAL A 198 14.72 -4.69 -0.19
C VAL A 198 13.56 -5.31 0.58
N ILE A 199 12.46 -4.59 0.64
CA ILE A 199 11.20 -5.05 1.21
C ILE A 199 10.13 -4.98 0.14
N PHE A 200 9.03 -5.70 0.30
CA PHE A 200 7.91 -5.63 -0.63
C PHE A 200 6.67 -5.10 0.06
N LEU A 201 5.96 -4.20 -0.60
CA LEU A 201 4.55 -3.99 -0.28
C LEU A 201 3.74 -5.10 -0.96
N PHE A 202 2.94 -5.79 -0.18
CA PHE A 202 1.93 -6.70 -0.66
C PHE A 202 0.57 -6.24 -0.14
N SER A 203 -0.35 -5.97 -1.06
CA SER A 203 -1.69 -5.47 -0.75
C SER A 203 -2.75 -6.35 -1.38
N VAL A 204 -3.80 -6.61 -0.61
CA VAL A 204 -5.04 -7.21 -1.10
C VAL A 204 -6.12 -6.14 -1.00
N LEU A 205 -6.39 -5.47 -2.11
CA LEU A 205 -7.37 -4.40 -2.21
C LEU A 205 -8.73 -5.02 -2.50
N ARG A 206 -9.52 -5.19 -1.44
CA ARG A 206 -10.81 -5.90 -1.47
C ARG A 206 -11.95 -4.92 -1.59
N THR A 207 -13.00 -5.34 -2.30
CA THR A 207 -14.31 -4.68 -2.29
C THR A 207 -15.34 -5.68 -1.83
N ALA A 208 -15.98 -5.40 -0.71
CA ALA A 208 -17.08 -6.21 -0.22
C ALA A 208 -18.37 -5.67 -0.82
N ALA A 209 -18.97 -6.42 -1.73
CA ALA A 209 -20.24 -6.07 -2.35
C ALA A 209 -21.33 -7.04 -1.85
N PRO A 210 -21.90 -6.82 -0.66
CA PRO A 210 -22.82 -7.77 -0.02
C PRO A 210 -24.07 -8.08 -0.84
N ASP A 211 -24.47 -7.16 -1.71
CA ASP A 211 -25.67 -7.29 -2.54
C ASP A 211 -25.39 -7.95 -3.91
N SER A 212 -24.14 -8.08 -4.34
CA SER A 212 -23.76 -8.65 -5.65
C SER A 212 -23.67 -10.18 -5.66
N GLY A 213 -23.84 -10.83 -4.53
CA GLY A 213 -24.01 -12.30 -4.42
C GLY A 213 -22.75 -13.14 -4.58
N GLY A 214 -21.55 -12.57 -4.73
CA GLY A 214 -20.31 -13.32 -4.95
C GLY A 214 -19.20 -13.05 -3.94
N ALA A 215 -19.07 -11.82 -3.44
CA ALA A 215 -18.01 -11.45 -2.50
C ALA A 215 -18.32 -11.86 -1.06
N LEU A 216 -17.27 -12.07 -0.26
CA LEU A 216 -17.40 -12.27 1.18
C LEU A 216 -17.92 -11.00 1.86
N SER A 217 -18.60 -11.18 2.99
CA SER A 217 -19.02 -10.06 3.82
C SER A 217 -17.81 -9.28 4.38
N PRO A 218 -17.98 -7.97 4.73
CA PRO A 218 -16.92 -7.19 5.35
C PRO A 218 -16.32 -7.88 6.59
N ASP A 219 -17.12 -8.49 7.44
CA ASP A 219 -16.66 -9.19 8.65
C ASP A 219 -15.82 -10.44 8.32
N ALA A 220 -16.19 -11.19 7.29
CA ALA A 220 -15.42 -12.34 6.82
C ALA A 220 -14.07 -11.89 6.23
N MET A 221 -14.06 -10.80 5.46
CA MET A 221 -12.83 -10.20 4.93
C MET A 221 -11.93 -9.66 6.04
N LEU A 222 -12.48 -9.00 7.07
CA LEU A 222 -11.72 -8.54 8.24
C LEU A 222 -11.11 -9.71 9.03
N SER A 223 -11.84 -10.80 9.18
CA SER A 223 -11.34 -12.02 9.83
C SER A 223 -10.18 -12.64 9.02
N SER A 224 -10.30 -12.69 7.70
CA SER A 224 -9.23 -13.10 6.80
C SER A 224 -8.03 -12.17 6.88
N ASN A 225 -8.25 -10.84 6.94
CA ASN A 225 -7.19 -9.85 7.11
C ASN A 225 -6.40 -10.08 8.40
N ARG A 226 -7.08 -10.40 9.50
CA ARG A 226 -6.41 -10.73 10.77
C ARG A 226 -5.54 -11.97 10.66
N ALA A 227 -6.04 -13.03 10.06
CA ALA A 227 -5.28 -14.28 9.88
C ALA A 227 -4.05 -14.08 8.97
N LEU A 228 -4.20 -13.32 7.88
CA LEU A 228 -3.07 -12.97 7.01
C LEU A 228 -2.03 -12.10 7.72
N PHE A 229 -2.48 -11.13 8.53
CA PHE A 229 -1.60 -10.28 9.34
C PHE A 229 -0.75 -11.10 10.29
N GLU A 230 -1.35 -12.04 11.03
CA GLU A 230 -0.62 -12.87 11.98
C GLU A 230 0.46 -13.70 11.28
N ARG A 231 0.13 -14.32 10.15
CA ARG A 231 1.10 -15.09 9.33
C ARG A 231 2.24 -14.21 8.81
N ALA A 232 1.92 -13.02 8.27
CA ALA A 232 2.93 -12.11 7.75
C ALA A 232 3.82 -11.54 8.86
N ARG A 233 3.24 -11.15 10.00
CA ARG A 233 3.96 -10.69 11.20
C ARG A 233 4.96 -11.74 11.70
N ASP A 234 4.53 -12.99 11.79
CA ASP A 234 5.37 -14.09 12.28
C ASP A 234 6.57 -14.38 11.36
N LEU A 235 6.52 -13.91 10.12
CA LEU A 235 7.62 -13.90 9.15
C LEU A 235 8.42 -12.59 9.13
N GLY A 236 8.18 -11.68 10.08
CA GLY A 236 8.87 -10.39 10.16
C GLY A 236 8.22 -9.26 9.36
N GLY A 237 7.00 -9.44 8.87
CA GLY A 237 6.22 -8.41 8.19
C GLY A 237 5.68 -7.35 9.15
N TYR A 238 5.44 -6.16 8.61
CA TYR A 238 4.84 -5.03 9.32
C TYR A 238 3.59 -4.55 8.59
N ASP A 239 2.56 -4.19 9.36
CA ASP A 239 1.37 -3.53 8.85
C ASP A 239 1.73 -2.20 8.18
N TYR A 240 1.23 -1.98 6.96
CA TYR A 240 1.15 -0.64 6.37
C TYR A 240 -0.25 -0.09 6.68
N PRO A 241 -0.40 0.77 7.70
CA PRO A 241 -1.66 1.02 8.38
C PRO A 241 -2.59 1.96 7.60
N ILE A 242 -2.78 1.70 6.32
CA ILE A 242 -3.79 2.31 5.44
C ILE A 242 -4.96 1.34 5.18
N GLY A 243 -4.82 0.09 5.65
CA GLY A 243 -5.81 -0.96 5.48
C GLY A 243 -6.72 -1.13 6.70
N SER A 244 -7.49 -2.21 6.68
CA SER A 244 -8.48 -2.58 7.69
C SER A 244 -8.08 -3.90 8.35
N ILE A 245 -7.00 -3.88 9.13
CA ILE A 245 -6.57 -5.02 9.94
C ILE A 245 -7.07 -4.81 11.37
N PRO A 246 -7.90 -5.72 11.92
CA PRO A 246 -8.32 -5.63 13.32
C PRO A 246 -7.12 -5.81 14.26
N MET A 247 -6.66 -4.71 14.87
CA MET A 247 -5.52 -4.69 15.77
C MET A 247 -5.94 -4.29 17.19
N THR A 248 -5.35 -4.98 18.18
CA THR A 248 -5.47 -4.63 19.59
C THR A 248 -4.42 -3.58 19.97
N THR A 249 -4.58 -2.94 21.14
CA THR A 249 -3.53 -2.07 21.71
C THR A 249 -2.21 -2.82 21.90
N HIS A 250 -2.25 -4.14 22.14
CA HIS A 250 -1.05 -4.96 22.25
C HIS A 250 -0.35 -5.09 20.89
N ASP A 251 -1.11 -5.37 19.82
CA ASP A 251 -0.56 -5.45 18.46
C ASP A 251 0.09 -4.12 18.06
N TRP A 252 -0.56 -2.98 18.37
CA TRP A 252 0.01 -1.65 18.11
C TRP A 252 1.32 -1.40 18.86
N ARG A 253 1.41 -1.83 20.12
CA ARG A 253 2.67 -1.75 20.88
C ARG A 253 3.78 -2.59 20.25
N GLN A 254 3.46 -3.78 19.79
CA GLN A 254 4.41 -4.64 19.08
C GLN A 254 4.80 -4.01 17.73
N HIS A 255 3.83 -3.50 16.97
CA HIS A 255 4.05 -2.84 15.69
C HIS A 255 5.04 -1.68 15.82
N PHE A 256 4.80 -0.73 16.72
CA PHE A 256 5.71 0.38 16.94
C PHE A 256 7.01 -0.02 17.65
N GLY A 257 7.01 -1.09 18.43
CA GLY A 257 8.18 -1.67 19.10
C GLY A 257 9.02 -0.61 19.83
N PRO A 258 10.31 -0.44 19.49
CA PRO A 258 11.19 0.56 20.11
C PRO A 258 10.73 2.02 19.94
N GLN A 259 9.85 2.31 18.97
CA GLN A 259 9.29 3.65 18.73
C GLN A 259 8.04 3.94 19.57
N TRP A 260 7.48 2.94 20.24
CA TRP A 260 6.29 3.13 21.08
C TRP A 260 6.45 4.22 22.17
N PRO A 261 7.56 4.29 22.93
CA PRO A 261 7.75 5.35 23.93
C PRO A 261 7.73 6.75 23.31
N PHE A 262 8.33 6.90 22.12
CA PHE A 262 8.33 8.17 21.40
C PHE A 262 6.91 8.59 20.99
N LEU A 263 6.14 7.71 20.37
CA LEU A 263 4.75 7.98 19.99
C LEU A 263 3.88 8.29 21.22
N ALA A 264 4.03 7.51 22.31
CA ALA A 264 3.28 7.71 23.52
C ALA A 264 3.58 9.07 24.20
N ALA A 265 4.86 9.47 24.25
CA ALA A 265 5.28 10.77 24.77
C ALA A 265 4.75 11.93 23.92
N ALA A 266 4.81 11.79 22.60
CA ALA A 266 4.28 12.80 21.68
C ALA A 266 2.75 12.95 21.85
N ARG A 267 2.01 11.83 21.93
CA ARG A 267 0.57 11.87 22.21
C ARG A 267 0.29 12.57 23.54
N GLN A 268 0.97 12.18 24.62
CA GLN A 268 0.76 12.79 25.93
C GLN A 268 1.00 14.31 25.92
N ARG A 269 1.97 14.76 25.11
CA ARG A 269 2.32 16.18 24.97
C ARG A 269 1.32 16.97 24.13
N TYR A 270 0.91 16.42 22.98
CA TYR A 270 0.18 17.16 21.95
C TYR A 270 -1.33 16.85 21.93
N ASP A 271 -1.74 15.69 22.46
CA ASP A 271 -3.14 15.30 22.64
C ASP A 271 -3.38 14.69 24.04
N PRO A 272 -3.12 15.46 25.12
CA PRO A 272 -3.25 14.94 26.49
C PRO A 272 -4.69 14.51 26.84
N ALA A 273 -5.69 15.06 26.18
CA ALA A 273 -7.09 14.70 26.36
C ALA A 273 -7.51 13.44 25.57
N GLY A 274 -6.67 13.00 24.61
CA GLY A 274 -6.92 11.81 23.80
C GLY A 274 -8.14 11.93 22.88
N ILE A 275 -8.34 13.13 22.31
CA ILE A 275 -9.50 13.44 21.44
C ILE A 275 -9.23 13.11 19.97
N LEU A 276 -7.95 12.99 19.58
CA LEU A 276 -7.56 12.68 18.21
C LEU A 276 -7.61 11.16 17.95
N THR A 277 -8.13 10.79 16.81
CA THR A 277 -8.09 9.44 16.21
C THR A 277 -8.39 8.31 17.21
N PRO A 278 -9.55 8.32 17.91
CA PRO A 278 -9.88 7.27 18.87
C PRO A 278 -10.23 5.92 18.22
N GLY A 279 -10.61 5.94 16.92
CA GLY A 279 -11.18 4.78 16.21
C GLY A 279 -10.20 3.63 16.00
N GLN A 280 -8.91 3.89 15.86
CA GLN A 280 -7.90 2.85 15.63
C GLN A 280 -7.53 2.05 16.89
N GLY A 281 -7.95 2.51 18.09
CA GLY A 281 -7.67 1.79 19.33
C GLY A 281 -6.20 1.64 19.70
N ILE A 282 -5.30 2.47 19.12
CA ILE A 282 -3.85 2.43 19.36
C ILE A 282 -3.55 2.60 20.85
N PHE A 283 -4.19 3.57 21.46
CA PHE A 283 -4.16 3.76 22.91
C PHE A 283 -5.53 3.40 23.50
N LYS A 284 -5.54 2.75 24.67
CA LYS A 284 -6.79 2.54 25.39
C LYS A 284 -7.47 3.90 25.60
N PRO A 285 -8.79 4.01 25.41
CA PRO A 285 -9.53 5.18 25.87
C PRO A 285 -9.16 5.42 27.34
N GLY A 286 -8.79 6.66 27.67
CA GLY A 286 -8.66 7.05 29.08
C GLY A 286 -9.99 6.75 29.79
N PRO A 287 -9.99 6.57 31.15
CA PRO A 287 -11.22 6.40 31.86
C PRO A 287 -12.15 7.55 31.47
N ASN A 288 -13.27 7.19 30.83
CA ASN A 288 -14.28 8.13 30.38
C ASN A 288 -14.61 9.12 31.50
N LYS A 289 -14.20 10.36 31.36
CA LYS A 289 -14.91 11.46 31.96
C LYS A 289 -16.24 11.61 31.20
N ARG A 290 -17.12 10.61 31.34
CA ARG A 290 -18.52 10.79 31.01
C ARG A 290 -19.07 11.74 32.07
N GLY A 291 -19.46 12.90 31.66
CA GLY A 291 -20.17 13.81 32.53
C GLY A 291 -19.97 15.26 32.15
N THR A 292 -20.49 15.65 31.01
CA THR A 292 -21.22 16.90 30.86
C THR A 292 -22.23 16.67 29.76
N GLU A 293 -23.45 16.33 30.22
CA GLU A 293 -24.66 16.52 29.43
C GLU A 293 -24.61 17.93 28.89
N LEU A 294 -24.72 18.07 27.55
CA LEU A 294 -25.03 19.38 26.96
C LEU A 294 -26.41 19.77 27.50
N PRO A 295 -26.58 20.96 28.09
CA PRO A 295 -27.90 21.45 28.40
C PRO A 295 -28.67 21.66 27.09
N GLY A 296 -29.91 21.17 27.07
CA GLY A 296 -30.86 21.25 25.98
C GLY A 296 -31.24 22.66 25.53
#